data_f5a29eb4a8c0ba64cf3e6e74d1ed6574
#
_entry.id   f5a29eb4a8c0ba64cf3e6e74d1ed6574
#
_cell.length_a   1.000
_cell.length_b   1.000
_cell.length_c   1.000
_cell.angle_alpha   90.00
_cell.angle_beta   90.00
_cell.angle_gamma   90.00
#
_symmetry.space_group_name_H-M   'P 1'
#
loop_
_entity.id
_entity.type
_entity.pdbx_description
1 polymer ?
#
loop_
_entity_poly.entity_id
_entity_poly.type
_entity_poly.pdbx_seq_one_letter_code
_entity_poly.pdbx_strand_id
1 'polypeptide(L)' 'MTITLKYFGSLADITQLREEQFTFDEETISVSALKSKIESSYQNIQNINYTIAVNQMMSDLHVKIKDQDVIAFLPPFAGG' A
#
# COMPACT_ATOMS: atom_id res chain seq x y z
N MET A 1 0.61 -15.30 4.40
CA MET A 1 1.71 -14.54 3.78
C MET A 1 2.06 -13.32 4.59
N THR A 2 3.28 -12.88 4.51
CA THR A 2 3.76 -11.66 5.17
C THR A 2 4.30 -10.71 4.11
N ILE A 3 3.87 -9.46 4.14
CA ILE A 3 4.31 -8.44 3.20
C ILE A 3 4.79 -7.21 3.97
N THR A 4 5.59 -6.38 3.30
CA THR A 4 6.06 -5.13 3.86
C THR A 4 5.37 -3.99 3.13
N LEU A 5 4.78 -3.06 3.87
CA LEU A 5 4.17 -1.85 3.32
C LEU A 5 5.09 -0.68 3.62
N LYS A 6 5.33 0.15 2.60
CA LYS A 6 6.12 1.38 2.75
C LYS A 6 5.25 2.57 2.41
N TYR A 7 5.32 3.59 3.26
CA TYR A 7 4.53 4.80 3.10
C TYR A 7 5.46 5.98 2.85
N PHE A 8 5.14 6.79 1.85
CA PHE A 8 5.97 7.92 1.46
C PHE A 8 5.19 9.23 1.59
N GLY A 9 5.92 10.31 1.90
CA GLY A 9 5.38 11.66 1.92
C GLY A 9 4.18 11.79 2.84
N SER A 10 3.10 12.38 2.33
CA SER A 10 1.89 12.62 3.11
C SER A 10 1.26 11.34 3.63
N LEU A 11 1.50 10.21 2.97
CA LEU A 11 0.97 8.93 3.43
C LEU A 11 1.65 8.48 4.71
N ALA A 12 2.96 8.71 4.84
CA ALA A 12 3.67 8.44 6.06
C ALA A 12 3.19 9.33 7.21
N ASP A 13 2.80 10.55 6.91
CA ASP A 13 2.25 11.46 7.92
C ASP A 13 0.91 10.95 8.45
N ILE A 14 0.07 10.42 7.57
CA ILE A 14 -1.24 9.91 7.97
C ILE A 14 -1.12 8.64 8.79
N THR A 15 -0.27 7.72 8.36
CA THR A 15 -0.12 6.43 9.04
C THR A 15 0.77 6.54 10.28
N GLN A 16 1.58 7.59 10.38
CA GLN A 16 2.60 7.77 11.42
C GLN A 16 3.67 6.69 11.35
N LEU A 17 3.83 6.06 10.19
CA LEU A 17 4.81 5.00 9.97
C LEU A 17 5.46 5.19 8.61
N ARG A 18 6.71 4.80 8.51
CA ARG A 18 7.40 4.74 7.22
C ARG A 18 7.25 3.38 6.58
N GLU A 19 7.14 2.34 7.40
CA GLU A 19 6.87 1.01 6.91
C GLU A 19 6.26 0.17 8.03
N GLU A 20 5.57 -0.87 7.64
CA GLU A 20 5.04 -1.86 8.58
C GLU A 20 4.88 -3.18 7.85
N GLN A 21 4.79 -4.25 8.64
CA GLN A 21 4.56 -5.57 8.09
C GLN A 21 3.14 -6.01 8.39
N PHE A 22 2.52 -6.65 7.38
CA PHE A 22 1.20 -7.26 7.53
C PHE A 22 1.30 -8.75 7.27
N THR A 23 0.62 -9.52 8.11
CA THR A 23 0.51 -10.96 7.93
C THR A 23 -0.95 -11.30 7.67
N PHE A 24 -1.18 -12.06 6.61
CA PHE A 24 -2.52 -12.51 6.22
C PHE A 24 -2.56 -14.03 6.21
N ASP A 25 -3.74 -14.59 6.46
CA ASP A 25 -3.94 -16.03 6.35
C ASP A 25 -3.96 -16.50 4.90
N GLU A 26 -4.36 -15.62 3.99
CA GLU A 26 -4.41 -15.94 2.57
C GLU A 26 -3.00 -16.07 1.99
N GLU A 27 -2.85 -16.91 0.96
CA GLU A 27 -1.57 -17.07 0.27
C GLU A 27 -1.31 -15.92 -0.71
N THR A 28 -2.36 -15.33 -1.25
CA THR A 28 -2.27 -14.14 -2.10
C THR A 28 -3.48 -13.26 -1.86
N ILE A 29 -3.32 -11.96 -2.13
CA ILE A 29 -4.46 -11.03 -2.17
C ILE A 29 -4.22 -10.10 -3.35
N SER A 30 -5.29 -9.50 -3.86
CA SER A 30 -5.14 -8.49 -4.90
C SER A 30 -4.72 -7.15 -4.29
N VAL A 31 -4.12 -6.30 -5.12
CA VAL A 31 -3.82 -4.92 -4.71
C VAL A 31 -5.10 -4.22 -4.25
N SER A 32 -6.22 -4.47 -4.93
CA SER A 32 -7.52 -3.90 -4.56
C SER A 32 -7.92 -4.30 -3.14
N ALA A 33 -7.75 -5.57 -2.79
CA ALA A 33 -8.11 -6.05 -1.44
C ALA A 33 -7.21 -5.43 -0.38
N LEU A 34 -5.92 -5.33 -0.66
CA LEU A 34 -5.00 -4.67 0.27
C LEU A 34 -5.35 -3.20 0.44
N LYS A 35 -5.64 -2.50 -0.65
CA LYS A 35 -6.03 -1.10 -0.62
C LYS A 35 -7.23 -0.90 0.30
N SER A 36 -8.25 -1.75 0.19
CA SER A 36 -9.43 -1.66 1.03
C SER A 36 -9.10 -1.86 2.50
N LYS A 37 -8.21 -2.80 2.81
CA LYS A 37 -7.81 -3.03 4.20
C LYS A 37 -7.08 -1.83 4.78
N ILE A 38 -6.17 -1.24 4.02
CA ILE A 38 -5.41 -0.07 4.49
C ILE A 38 -6.32 1.13 4.66
N GLU A 39 -7.24 1.34 3.74
CA GLU A 39 -8.19 2.46 3.86
C GLU A 39 -9.13 2.29 5.03
N SER A 40 -9.44 1.06 5.42
CA SER A 40 -10.22 0.82 6.63
C SER A 40 -9.44 1.13 7.89
N SER A 41 -8.13 0.87 7.88
CA SER A 41 -7.27 1.11 9.04
C SER A 41 -6.87 2.59 9.16
N TYR A 42 -6.74 3.29 8.05
CA TYR A 42 -6.29 4.68 7.99
C TYR A 42 -7.25 5.47 7.13
N GLN A 43 -8.39 5.85 7.69
CA GLN A 43 -9.48 6.43 6.93
C GLN A 43 -9.11 7.69 6.16
N ASN A 44 -8.21 8.50 6.71
CA ASN A 44 -7.82 9.74 6.05
C ASN A 44 -7.02 9.54 4.78
N ILE A 45 -6.49 8.33 4.56
CA ILE A 45 -5.73 8.03 3.36
C ILE A 45 -6.61 8.09 2.11
N GLN A 46 -7.92 7.89 2.26
CA GLN A 46 -8.86 7.95 1.14
C GLN A 46 -8.95 9.33 0.51
N ASN A 47 -8.55 10.37 1.25
CA ASN A 47 -8.61 11.75 0.77
C ASN A 47 -7.43 12.12 -0.11
N ILE A 48 -6.49 11.19 -0.30
CA ILE A 48 -5.28 11.43 -1.09
C ILE A 48 -5.31 10.53 -2.32
N ASN A 49 -5.01 11.10 -3.48
CA ASN A 49 -4.79 10.29 -4.68
C ASN A 49 -3.40 9.69 -4.58
N TYR A 50 -3.33 8.41 -4.32
CA TYR A 50 -2.04 7.75 -4.19
C TYR A 50 -1.95 6.60 -5.20
N THR A 51 -0.72 6.20 -5.46
CA THR A 51 -0.43 5.11 -6.38
C THR A 51 0.24 3.99 -5.60
N ILE A 52 0.02 2.77 -6.02
CA ILE A 52 0.61 1.59 -5.38
C ILE A 52 1.62 0.97 -6.33
N ALA A 53 2.81 0.68 -5.81
CA ALA A 53 3.83 -0.07 -6.53
C ALA A 53 4.09 -1.37 -5.79
N VAL A 54 4.23 -2.46 -6.54
CA VAL A 54 4.56 -3.77 -6.00
C VAL A 54 5.96 -4.11 -6.45
N ASN A 55 6.87 -4.30 -5.49
CA ASN A 55 8.28 -4.60 -5.77
C ASN A 55 8.87 -3.60 -6.78
N GLN A 56 8.61 -2.30 -6.53
CA GLN A 56 9.14 -1.18 -7.30
C GLN A 56 8.55 -1.03 -8.70
N MET A 57 7.47 -1.76 -9.00
CA MET A 57 6.77 -1.62 -10.28
C MET A 57 5.37 -1.10 -10.04
N MET A 58 4.99 -0.06 -10.79
CA MET A 58 3.63 0.48 -10.68
C MET A 58 2.63 -0.62 -10.98
N SER A 59 1.57 -0.65 -10.19
CA SER A 59 0.63 -1.76 -10.20
C SER A 59 -0.79 -1.28 -10.41
N ASP A 60 -1.60 -2.08 -11.10
CA ASP A 60 -3.05 -1.85 -11.12
C ASP A 60 -3.71 -2.65 -9.99
N LEU A 61 -5.03 -2.51 -9.88
CA LEU A 61 -5.78 -3.11 -8.78
C LEU A 61 -5.93 -4.63 -8.86
N HIS A 62 -5.63 -5.21 -10.01
CA HIS A 62 -5.83 -6.65 -10.23
C HIS A 62 -4.58 -7.48 -9.95
N VAL A 63 -3.44 -6.84 -9.78
CA VAL A 63 -2.19 -7.55 -9.51
C VAL A 63 -2.31 -8.33 -8.21
N LYS A 64 -1.78 -9.55 -8.21
CA LYS A 64 -1.77 -10.40 -7.02
C LYS A 64 -0.49 -10.18 -6.23
N ILE A 65 -0.67 -9.97 -4.94
CA ILE A 65 0.43 -9.80 -3.99
C ILE A 65 0.73 -11.15 -3.36
N LYS A 66 2.00 -11.47 -3.22
CA LYS A 66 2.47 -12.75 -2.69
C LYS A 66 3.35 -12.54 -1.47
N ASP A 67 3.66 -13.64 -0.80
CA ASP A 67 4.52 -13.60 0.37
C ASP A 67 5.84 -12.89 0.07
N GLN A 68 6.28 -12.06 1.01
CA GLN A 68 7.53 -11.30 0.98
C GLN A 68 7.53 -10.14 -0.03
N ASP A 69 6.41 -9.84 -0.67
CA ASP A 69 6.33 -8.67 -1.54
C ASP A 69 6.47 -7.38 -0.73
N VAL A 70 7.01 -6.35 -1.38
CA VAL A 70 7.15 -5.00 -0.82
C VAL A 70 6.21 -4.08 -1.57
N ILE A 71 5.28 -3.47 -0.86
CA ILE A 71 4.22 -2.65 -1.44
C ILE A 71 4.46 -1.21 -1.02
N ALA A 72 4.65 -0.32 -2.00
CA ALA A 72 4.86 1.10 -1.73
C ALA A 72 3.59 1.90 -2.00
N PHE A 73 3.23 2.76 -1.06
CA PHE A 73 2.13 3.71 -1.20
C PHE A 73 2.74 5.07 -1.46
N LEU A 74 2.52 5.58 -2.67
CA LEU A 74 3.20 6.77 -3.18
C LEU A 74 2.20 7.91 -3.33
N PRO A 75 2.46 9.07 -2.74
CA PRO A 75 1.57 10.22 -2.90
C PRO A 75 1.68 10.77 -4.33
N PRO A 76 0.73 11.63 -4.73
CA PRO A 76 0.86 12.28 -6.04
C PRO A 76 2.09 13.17 -6.04
N PHE A 77 2.75 13.27 -7.19
CA PHE A 77 3.92 14.12 -7.31
C PHE A 77 3.48 15.57 -7.41
N ALA A 78 3.91 16.39 -6.46
CA ALA A 78 3.64 17.80 -6.49
C ALA A 78 4.30 18.43 -7.71
N GLY A 79 3.55 19.19 -8.47
CA GLY A 79 4.07 19.85 -9.65
C GLY A 79 4.38 18.91 -10.80
N GLY A 80 4.06 17.67 -10.62
CA GLY A 80 4.28 16.65 -11.66
C GLY A 80 3.26 16.77 -12.73
#